data_58bf5acd9a40f7c16500e80f71847221
#
_entry.id   58bf5acd9a40f7c16500e80f71847221
#
_cell.length_a   1.000
_cell.length_b   1.000
_cell.length_c   1.000
_cell.angle_alpha   90.00
_cell.angle_beta   90.00
_cell.angle_gamma   90.00
#
_symmetry.space_group_name_H-M   'P 1'
#
loop_
_entity.id
_entity.type
_entity.pdbx_description
1 polymer ?
#
loop_
_entity_poly.entity_id
_entity_poly.type
_entity_poly.pdbx_seq_one_letter_code
_entity_poly.pdbx_strand_id
1 'polypeptide(L)'
;MLKKALLICLLPFLSLAVFAQGPQLETGMDIGTPGLAGKSSYDFTEQTYTLTGSGSNIWADRDAFYYQHTRLEGDFILRARVEFVGEGSHPHRKVGWMVRQSMDPSSSHVSAALHGDGLVSLQYRPTKGSMTQEIRSSDRAPDVIQLERRGNVYIMSTARFGEPFTTVALDTLKKEEGPGDAVHAGLFICSHNDTLREKAIFHNVRIVKPAPEGFTPYQDYIGSNLEVMEVATGHRKVIHRIPGSLQAPNWTCDGNDLIYNQDGHLYAFDLEQRRPEKLNTGFATNNNNDHVLSFDCKYMGISDHTRHPQSQSLIYVVPAEGGQPERLTPNAPSYLHGWSPDNKHLIYTAERNGEFDIYRIGREDKKEVRLTNAPGLDDGSEYSPDGRYIYFNSERTGTMQLWWMKPDGTQQEQLTHDRYNDWFPHVSPDGKWIVFLSFMPEVDSGDHPFYKHVYIRRMPMDGGEPEIIAYLYGGQGTINVPSWSPNGSHIAFVSNTDRVE
;
A
#
# COMPACT_ATOMS: atom_id res chain seq x y z
N MET A 1 54.06 -14.07 -44.00
CA MET A 1 53.56 -13.88 -42.61
C MET A 1 52.36 -12.93 -42.68
N LEU A 2 51.16 -13.50 -42.70
CA LEU A 2 49.92 -12.71 -42.71
C LEU A 2 49.47 -12.48 -41.24
N LYS A 3 49.43 -11.22 -40.82
CA LYS A 3 48.81 -10.83 -39.56
C LYS A 3 47.29 -10.80 -39.74
N LYS A 4 46.56 -11.70 -39.06
CA LYS A 4 45.10 -11.65 -38.92
C LYS A 4 44.77 -10.59 -37.89
N ALA A 5 44.11 -9.52 -38.29
CA ALA A 5 43.49 -8.57 -37.38
C ALA A 5 42.15 -9.14 -36.90
N LEU A 6 42.02 -9.31 -35.59
CA LEU A 6 40.78 -9.72 -34.92
C LEU A 6 39.92 -8.46 -34.69
N LEU A 7 38.84 -8.31 -35.44
CA LEU A 7 37.87 -7.24 -35.28
C LEU A 7 36.90 -7.66 -34.12
N ILE A 8 37.09 -7.07 -32.95
CA ILE A 8 36.15 -7.25 -31.80
C ILE A 8 35.00 -6.28 -32.06
N CYS A 9 33.85 -6.78 -32.52
CA CYS A 9 32.58 -6.05 -32.49
C CYS A 9 32.11 -5.91 -31.04
N LEU A 10 32.27 -4.73 -30.45
CA LEU A 10 31.57 -4.31 -29.26
C LEU A 10 30.11 -4.03 -29.65
N LEU A 11 29.23 -4.98 -29.39
CA LEU A 11 27.78 -4.72 -29.35
C LEU A 11 27.49 -3.86 -28.08
N PRO A 12 26.80 -2.72 -28.22
CA PRO A 12 26.35 -1.99 -27.05
C PRO A 12 25.29 -2.86 -26.34
N PHE A 13 25.57 -3.28 -25.11
CA PHE A 13 24.54 -3.77 -24.22
C PHE A 13 23.57 -2.61 -23.97
N LEU A 14 22.45 -2.56 -24.69
CA LEU A 14 21.29 -1.82 -24.21
C LEU A 14 20.86 -2.50 -22.92
N SER A 15 21.15 -1.86 -21.80
CA SER A 15 20.48 -2.19 -20.53
C SER A 15 18.99 -1.88 -20.71
N LEU A 16 18.19 -2.90 -20.98
CA LEU A 16 16.75 -2.83 -20.81
C LEU A 16 16.53 -2.54 -19.32
N ALA A 17 16.20 -1.30 -18.99
CA ALA A 17 15.70 -0.96 -17.67
C ALA A 17 14.43 -1.79 -17.46
N VAL A 18 14.51 -2.82 -16.63
CA VAL A 18 13.35 -3.62 -16.23
C VAL A 18 12.54 -2.75 -15.28
N PHE A 19 11.52 -2.09 -15.80
CA PHE A 19 10.56 -1.36 -14.96
C PHE A 19 9.75 -2.38 -14.17
N ALA A 20 9.66 -2.21 -12.86
CA ALA A 20 8.93 -3.13 -11.97
C ALA A 20 7.42 -3.15 -12.22
N GLN A 21 6.87 -2.11 -12.85
CA GLN A 21 5.47 -2.07 -13.24
C GLN A 21 5.31 -1.48 -14.65
N GLY A 22 4.86 -2.32 -15.58
CA GLY A 22 4.32 -1.89 -16.85
C GLY A 22 2.91 -1.28 -16.71
N PRO A 23 2.34 -0.74 -17.81
CA PRO A 23 0.99 -0.22 -17.81
C PRO A 23 -0.02 -1.35 -17.50
N GLN A 24 -0.80 -1.19 -16.43
CA GLN A 24 -1.85 -2.16 -16.05
C GLN A 24 -3.07 -2.13 -16.98
N LEU A 25 -3.20 -1.07 -17.76
CA LEU A 25 -4.26 -0.87 -18.76
C LEU A 25 -3.62 -0.88 -20.15
N GLU A 26 -3.94 -1.88 -20.94
CA GLU A 26 -3.20 -2.23 -22.16
C GLU A 26 -3.77 -1.60 -23.42
N THR A 27 -5.08 -1.41 -23.47
CA THR A 27 -5.79 -1.03 -24.69
C THR A 27 -6.47 0.32 -24.56
N GLY A 28 -6.18 1.23 -25.49
CA GLY A 28 -6.84 2.53 -25.60
C GLY A 28 -7.69 2.62 -26.85
N MET A 29 -8.93 3.10 -26.72
CA MET A 29 -9.83 3.28 -27.87
C MET A 29 -10.95 4.29 -27.60
N ASP A 30 -11.51 4.81 -28.67
CA ASP A 30 -12.74 5.57 -28.61
C ASP A 30 -13.95 4.64 -28.55
N ILE A 31 -14.91 4.98 -27.70
CA ILE A 31 -16.23 4.36 -27.62
C ILE A 31 -17.23 5.27 -28.33
N GLY A 32 -18.08 4.68 -29.16
CA GLY A 32 -18.99 5.46 -29.99
C GLY A 32 -18.27 6.24 -31.08
N THR A 33 -18.72 7.45 -31.35
CA THR A 33 -18.15 8.34 -32.40
C THR A 33 -17.85 9.71 -31.81
N PRO A 34 -16.83 9.85 -30.92
CA PRO A 34 -16.41 11.16 -30.47
C PRO A 34 -15.86 11.96 -31.66
N GLY A 35 -16.13 13.27 -31.70
CA GLY A 35 -15.77 14.11 -32.83
C GLY A 35 -14.25 14.27 -33.05
N LEU A 36 -13.44 14.07 -32.02
CA LEU A 36 -11.99 14.10 -32.08
C LEU A 36 -11.43 12.83 -31.39
N ALA A 37 -10.55 12.10 -32.12
CA ALA A 37 -9.93 10.88 -31.59
C ALA A 37 -9.19 11.10 -30.29
N GLY A 38 -9.39 10.19 -29.34
CA GLY A 38 -8.71 10.17 -28.06
C GLY A 38 -7.33 9.52 -28.14
N LYS A 39 -6.55 9.70 -27.09
CA LYS A 39 -5.24 9.03 -26.91
C LYS A 39 -4.87 8.95 -25.44
N SER A 40 -3.96 8.04 -25.12
CA SER A 40 -3.33 7.92 -23.82
C SER A 40 -1.81 7.80 -23.92
N SER A 41 -1.14 8.07 -22.84
CA SER A 41 0.29 7.75 -22.65
C SER A 41 0.50 7.29 -21.21
N TYR A 42 1.51 6.43 -21.02
CA TYR A 42 1.98 6.00 -19.72
C TYR A 42 3.43 6.43 -19.50
N ASP A 43 3.68 7.11 -18.40
CA ASP A 43 5.03 7.44 -17.95
C ASP A 43 5.54 6.31 -17.07
N PHE A 44 6.56 5.58 -17.53
CA PHE A 44 7.15 4.45 -16.81
C PHE A 44 7.94 4.88 -15.57
N THR A 45 8.49 6.09 -15.56
CA THR A 45 9.26 6.59 -14.44
C THR A 45 8.36 7.03 -13.30
N GLU A 46 7.30 7.78 -13.64
CA GLU A 46 6.34 8.29 -12.67
C GLU A 46 5.15 7.34 -12.45
N GLN A 47 5.00 6.29 -13.27
CA GLN A 47 3.88 5.33 -13.23
C GLN A 47 2.52 6.03 -13.31
N THR A 48 2.40 7.01 -14.20
CA THR A 48 1.21 7.83 -14.39
C THR A 48 0.61 7.65 -15.77
N TYR A 49 -0.72 7.69 -15.86
CA TYR A 49 -1.43 7.74 -17.12
C TYR A 49 -1.85 9.18 -17.43
N THR A 50 -1.66 9.59 -18.70
CA THR A 50 -2.27 10.80 -19.24
C THR A 50 -3.29 10.39 -20.29
N LEU A 51 -4.55 10.78 -20.09
CA LEU A 51 -5.62 10.58 -21.07
C LEU A 51 -6.02 11.91 -21.69
N THR A 52 -6.30 11.88 -22.99
CA THR A 52 -6.87 13.00 -23.75
C THR A 52 -8.00 12.48 -24.59
N GLY A 53 -9.19 13.08 -24.51
CA GLY A 53 -10.34 12.62 -25.27
C GLY A 53 -11.41 13.69 -25.45
N SER A 54 -12.22 13.51 -26.48
CA SER A 54 -13.47 14.24 -26.68
C SER A 54 -14.67 13.32 -26.38
N GLY A 55 -15.85 13.72 -26.78
CA GLY A 55 -17.06 12.93 -26.71
C GLY A 55 -18.26 13.70 -26.18
N SER A 56 -19.42 13.38 -26.71
CA SER A 56 -20.65 14.08 -26.39
C SER A 56 -21.17 13.80 -24.99
N ASN A 57 -21.13 12.54 -24.54
CA ASN A 57 -21.54 12.17 -23.18
C ASN A 57 -21.33 10.67 -22.88
N ILE A 58 -21.47 10.33 -21.58
CA ILE A 58 -21.72 8.98 -21.04
C ILE A 58 -23.03 9.10 -20.26
N TRP A 59 -24.18 8.99 -20.99
CA TRP A 59 -25.51 9.22 -20.43
C TRP A 59 -26.57 8.62 -21.37
N ALA A 60 -27.84 8.68 -20.96
CA ALA A 60 -28.97 8.09 -21.72
C ALA A 60 -28.67 6.64 -22.12
N ASP A 61 -28.87 6.28 -23.37
CA ASP A 61 -28.76 4.92 -23.91
C ASP A 61 -27.47 4.66 -24.70
N ARG A 62 -26.64 5.68 -24.90
CA ARG A 62 -25.40 5.62 -25.71
C ARG A 62 -24.29 6.49 -25.13
N ASP A 63 -23.04 6.07 -25.43
CA ASP A 63 -21.82 6.69 -24.94
C ASP A 63 -20.94 7.16 -26.11
N ALA A 64 -20.23 8.29 -25.92
CA ALA A 64 -19.14 8.74 -26.79
C ALA A 64 -18.00 9.32 -25.93
N PHE A 65 -16.84 8.64 -25.83
CA PHE A 65 -15.73 9.00 -24.96
C PHE A 65 -14.46 8.21 -25.31
N TYR A 66 -13.30 8.56 -24.71
CA TYR A 66 -12.07 7.76 -24.81
C TYR A 66 -11.89 6.86 -23.58
N TYR A 67 -11.49 5.59 -23.81
CA TYR A 67 -11.37 4.53 -22.83
C TYR A 67 -10.01 3.84 -22.88
N GLN A 68 -9.30 3.79 -21.75
CA GLN A 68 -8.04 3.05 -21.56
C GLN A 68 -8.29 1.89 -20.59
N HIS A 69 -8.22 0.63 -21.05
CA HIS A 69 -8.75 -0.50 -20.32
C HIS A 69 -7.93 -1.78 -20.43
N THR A 70 -8.28 -2.75 -19.56
CA THR A 70 -7.87 -4.15 -19.60
C THR A 70 -9.09 -5.06 -19.35
N ARG A 71 -8.95 -6.37 -19.52
CA ARG A 71 -10.00 -7.35 -19.15
C ARG A 71 -9.78 -7.82 -17.72
N LEU A 72 -10.87 -7.92 -16.98
CA LEU A 72 -10.91 -8.45 -15.61
C LEU A 72 -12.08 -9.42 -15.45
N GLU A 73 -11.96 -10.33 -14.48
CA GLU A 73 -12.99 -11.27 -14.06
C GLU A 73 -13.12 -11.28 -12.54
N GLY A 74 -14.32 -11.63 -12.02
CA GLY A 74 -14.59 -11.72 -10.58
C GLY A 74 -14.43 -10.39 -9.85
N ASP A 75 -14.05 -10.44 -8.59
CA ASP A 75 -13.92 -9.28 -7.71
C ASP A 75 -12.63 -8.50 -7.97
N PHE A 76 -12.69 -7.18 -7.80
CA PHE A 76 -11.54 -6.28 -7.95
C PHE A 76 -11.76 -4.93 -7.30
N ILE A 77 -10.65 -4.23 -7.04
CA ILE A 77 -10.61 -2.85 -6.57
C ILE A 77 -9.80 -2.03 -7.57
N LEU A 78 -10.42 -1.00 -8.15
CA LEU A 78 -9.79 -0.05 -9.07
C LEU A 78 -9.59 1.26 -8.32
N ARG A 79 -8.37 1.76 -8.20
CA ARG A 79 -8.07 2.99 -7.46
C ARG A 79 -7.10 3.87 -8.22
N ALA A 80 -7.35 5.17 -8.19
CA ALA A 80 -6.45 6.17 -8.74
C ALA A 80 -6.64 7.51 -8.02
N ARG A 81 -5.62 8.34 -8.11
CA ARG A 81 -5.72 9.77 -7.86
C ARG A 81 -5.77 10.48 -9.20
N VAL A 82 -6.72 11.40 -9.41
CA VAL A 82 -6.98 12.00 -10.72
C VAL A 82 -7.05 13.51 -10.64
N GLU A 83 -6.50 14.17 -11.66
CA GLU A 83 -6.63 15.60 -11.86
C GLU A 83 -6.98 15.95 -13.31
N PHE A 84 -7.91 16.88 -13.49
CA PHE A 84 -8.11 17.52 -14.78
C PHE A 84 -6.97 18.51 -15.05
N VAL A 85 -6.50 18.56 -16.30
CA VAL A 85 -5.50 19.53 -16.73
C VAL A 85 -6.18 20.70 -17.43
N GLY A 86 -6.08 21.90 -16.84
CA GLY A 86 -6.71 23.12 -17.35
C GLY A 86 -8.16 23.32 -16.87
N GLU A 87 -8.69 24.51 -17.15
CA GLU A 87 -10.03 24.93 -16.67
C GLU A 87 -11.17 24.10 -17.29
N GLY A 88 -10.95 23.56 -18.50
CA GLY A 88 -11.92 22.77 -19.24
C GLY A 88 -12.99 23.60 -19.93
N SER A 89 -13.75 22.89 -20.79
CA SER A 89 -14.74 23.53 -21.66
C SER A 89 -16.18 23.36 -21.18
N HIS A 90 -16.44 22.39 -20.31
CA HIS A 90 -17.81 22.05 -19.90
C HIS A 90 -17.89 21.54 -18.45
N PRO A 91 -18.89 21.99 -17.66
CA PRO A 91 -19.03 21.52 -16.26
C PRO A 91 -19.29 20.01 -16.15
N HIS A 92 -19.90 19.41 -17.15
CA HIS A 92 -20.16 17.96 -17.18
C HIS A 92 -19.09 17.14 -17.90
N ARG A 93 -17.91 17.70 -18.24
CA ARG A 93 -16.76 16.88 -18.61
C ARG A 93 -16.49 15.84 -17.51
N LYS A 94 -16.08 14.63 -17.87
CA LYS A 94 -16.01 13.50 -16.93
C LYS A 94 -14.70 12.75 -17.05
N VAL A 95 -14.22 12.26 -15.91
CA VAL A 95 -13.13 11.29 -15.82
C VAL A 95 -13.45 10.29 -14.72
N GLY A 96 -12.76 9.16 -14.71
CA GLY A 96 -12.85 8.19 -13.60
C GLY A 96 -12.62 6.75 -14.04
N TRP A 97 -13.19 5.85 -13.27
CA TRP A 97 -13.18 4.41 -13.54
C TRP A 97 -14.48 3.95 -14.16
N MET A 98 -14.37 3.07 -15.14
CA MET A 98 -15.54 2.41 -15.74
C MET A 98 -15.31 0.91 -15.87
N VAL A 99 -16.38 0.15 -15.65
CA VAL A 99 -16.50 -1.28 -15.92
C VAL A 99 -17.64 -1.47 -16.91
N ARG A 100 -17.39 -2.18 -18.03
CA ARG A 100 -18.40 -2.39 -19.06
C ARG A 100 -18.33 -3.77 -19.68
N GLN A 101 -19.48 -4.27 -20.15
CA GLN A 101 -19.58 -5.61 -20.73
C GLN A 101 -18.91 -5.72 -22.09
N SER A 102 -18.99 -4.68 -22.91
CA SER A 102 -18.46 -4.67 -24.27
C SER A 102 -18.09 -3.26 -24.75
N MET A 103 -17.49 -3.15 -25.94
CA MET A 103 -17.16 -1.88 -26.57
C MET A 103 -18.33 -1.24 -27.34
N ASP A 104 -19.50 -1.87 -27.36
CA ASP A 104 -20.71 -1.28 -27.96
C ASP A 104 -21.08 0.02 -27.21
N PRO A 105 -21.34 1.14 -27.90
CA PRO A 105 -21.70 2.40 -27.25
C PRO A 105 -22.90 2.33 -26.30
N SER A 106 -23.82 1.37 -26.52
CA SER A 106 -24.98 1.14 -25.66
C SER A 106 -24.78 0.04 -24.61
N SER A 107 -23.54 -0.44 -24.42
CA SER A 107 -23.21 -1.50 -23.46
C SER A 107 -23.71 -1.19 -22.04
N SER A 108 -24.08 -2.24 -21.28
CA SER A 108 -24.20 -2.13 -19.82
C SER A 108 -22.86 -1.71 -19.22
N HIS A 109 -22.90 -0.84 -18.22
CA HIS A 109 -21.69 -0.36 -17.53
C HIS A 109 -22.01 0.09 -16.10
N VAL A 110 -20.95 0.17 -15.28
CA VAL A 110 -20.92 0.87 -14.00
C VAL A 110 -19.67 1.75 -13.99
N SER A 111 -19.80 3.00 -13.59
CA SER A 111 -18.68 3.94 -13.54
C SER A 111 -18.67 4.82 -12.30
N ALA A 112 -17.49 5.06 -11.76
CA ALA A 112 -17.22 6.09 -10.77
C ALA A 112 -16.80 7.35 -11.53
N ALA A 113 -17.68 8.34 -11.63
CA ALA A 113 -17.52 9.51 -12.50
C ALA A 113 -17.33 10.79 -11.70
N LEU A 114 -16.19 11.45 -11.89
CA LEU A 114 -15.89 12.80 -11.44
C LEU A 114 -16.19 13.79 -12.58
N HIS A 115 -16.99 14.80 -12.31
CA HIS A 115 -17.37 15.85 -13.25
C HIS A 115 -16.52 17.11 -13.08
N GLY A 116 -16.46 17.94 -14.12
CA GLY A 116 -15.71 19.19 -14.13
C GLY A 116 -16.21 20.25 -13.15
N ASP A 117 -17.49 20.21 -12.77
CA ASP A 117 -18.09 21.06 -11.73
C ASP A 117 -17.91 20.50 -10.30
N GLY A 118 -17.19 19.39 -10.18
CA GLY A 118 -16.92 18.69 -8.91
C GLY A 118 -18.03 17.74 -8.45
N LEU A 119 -19.11 17.55 -9.21
CA LEU A 119 -20.08 16.48 -8.95
C LEU A 119 -19.37 15.14 -9.07
N VAL A 120 -19.67 14.20 -8.17
CA VAL A 120 -19.21 12.80 -8.28
C VAL A 120 -20.37 11.86 -8.07
N SER A 121 -20.48 10.85 -8.94
CA SER A 121 -21.55 9.87 -8.91
C SER A 121 -21.15 8.50 -9.41
N LEU A 122 -21.78 7.47 -8.83
CA LEU A 122 -21.78 6.13 -9.35
C LEU A 122 -22.86 6.06 -10.45
N GLN A 123 -22.43 6.03 -11.71
CA GLN A 123 -23.33 5.96 -12.87
C GLN A 123 -23.40 4.54 -13.39
N TYR A 124 -24.60 4.08 -13.80
CA TYR A 124 -24.75 2.73 -14.29
C TYR A 124 -25.86 2.61 -15.35
N ARG A 125 -25.63 1.71 -16.32
CA ARG A 125 -26.61 1.26 -17.32
C ARG A 125 -26.85 -0.22 -17.06
N PRO A 126 -28.03 -0.61 -16.51
CA PRO A 126 -28.29 -2.00 -16.09
C PRO A 126 -28.21 -3.00 -17.22
N THR A 127 -28.77 -2.67 -18.38
CA THR A 127 -28.79 -3.53 -19.57
C THR A 127 -28.40 -2.74 -20.81
N LYS A 128 -27.98 -3.45 -21.87
CA LYS A 128 -27.63 -2.81 -23.14
C LYS A 128 -28.80 -1.98 -23.68
N GLY A 129 -28.54 -0.70 -23.99
CA GLY A 129 -29.50 0.23 -24.54
C GLY A 129 -30.53 0.80 -23.55
N SER A 130 -30.45 0.45 -22.26
CA SER A 130 -31.27 1.09 -21.23
C SER A 130 -30.73 2.46 -20.87
N MET A 131 -31.56 3.27 -20.20
CA MET A 131 -31.14 4.61 -19.74
C MET A 131 -30.12 4.51 -18.60
N THR A 132 -29.11 5.35 -18.65
CA THR A 132 -28.13 5.49 -17.57
C THR A 132 -28.79 6.14 -16.35
N GLN A 133 -28.47 5.61 -15.19
CA GLN A 133 -28.91 6.07 -13.85
C GLN A 133 -27.69 6.50 -13.03
N GLU A 134 -27.92 7.21 -11.91
CA GLU A 134 -26.84 7.63 -11.02
C GLU A 134 -27.23 7.55 -9.54
N ILE A 135 -26.21 7.30 -8.71
CA ILE A 135 -26.23 7.49 -7.26
C ILE A 135 -25.16 8.54 -6.93
N ARG A 136 -25.58 9.71 -6.44
CA ARG A 136 -24.66 10.81 -6.14
C ARG A 136 -23.96 10.60 -4.80
N SER A 137 -22.68 10.89 -4.76
CA SER A 137 -21.94 11.05 -3.51
C SER A 137 -22.23 12.42 -2.89
N SER A 138 -22.04 12.52 -1.58
CA SER A 138 -22.04 13.82 -0.88
C SER A 138 -20.73 14.59 -1.10
N ASP A 139 -19.67 13.93 -1.55
CA ASP A 139 -18.39 14.58 -1.84
C ASP A 139 -18.47 15.51 -3.03
N ARG A 140 -17.58 16.51 -3.00
CA ARG A 140 -17.41 17.48 -4.08
C ARG A 140 -15.93 17.59 -4.43
N ALA A 141 -15.65 17.46 -5.74
CA ALA A 141 -14.30 17.58 -6.29
C ALA A 141 -13.24 16.73 -5.56
N PRO A 142 -13.48 15.43 -5.31
CA PRO A 142 -12.46 14.54 -4.80
C PRO A 142 -11.34 14.36 -5.83
N ASP A 143 -10.14 14.03 -5.37
CA ASP A 143 -9.02 13.65 -6.24
C ASP A 143 -8.63 12.16 -6.10
N VAL A 144 -9.13 11.47 -5.08
CA VAL A 144 -9.00 10.02 -4.93
C VAL A 144 -10.33 9.36 -5.32
N ILE A 145 -10.28 8.44 -6.28
CA ILE A 145 -11.47 7.74 -6.78
C ILE A 145 -11.21 6.24 -6.84
N GLN A 146 -12.13 5.48 -6.26
CA GLN A 146 -12.13 4.02 -6.25
C GLN A 146 -13.45 3.48 -6.78
N LEU A 147 -13.38 2.41 -7.58
CA LEU A 147 -14.52 1.57 -7.96
C LEU A 147 -14.18 0.13 -7.60
N GLU A 148 -14.96 -0.45 -6.71
CA GLU A 148 -14.79 -1.82 -6.25
C GLU A 148 -15.98 -2.68 -6.70
N ARG A 149 -15.70 -3.93 -7.07
CA ARG A 149 -16.69 -4.96 -7.35
C ARG A 149 -16.57 -6.08 -6.33
N ARG A 150 -17.69 -6.45 -5.71
CA ARG A 150 -17.86 -7.64 -4.86
C ARG A 150 -19.08 -8.42 -5.35
N GLY A 151 -18.86 -9.49 -6.11
CA GLY A 151 -19.93 -10.19 -6.79
C GLY A 151 -20.73 -9.27 -7.72
N ASN A 152 -22.01 -9.03 -7.39
CA ASN A 152 -22.89 -8.11 -8.13
C ASN A 152 -22.99 -6.71 -7.52
N VAL A 153 -22.29 -6.45 -6.42
CA VAL A 153 -22.29 -5.15 -5.74
C VAL A 153 -21.14 -4.31 -6.30
N TYR A 154 -21.43 -3.07 -6.67
CA TYR A 154 -20.42 -2.08 -7.05
C TYR A 154 -20.37 -0.97 -6.00
N ILE A 155 -19.18 -0.62 -5.56
CA ILE A 155 -18.92 0.35 -4.49
C ILE A 155 -18.03 1.44 -5.05
N MET A 156 -18.51 2.68 -5.05
CA MET A 156 -17.67 3.84 -5.33
C MET A 156 -17.26 4.48 -4.00
N SER A 157 -15.97 4.69 -3.82
CA SER A 157 -15.40 5.40 -2.68
C SER A 157 -14.58 6.58 -3.20
N THR A 158 -14.78 7.76 -2.62
CA THR A 158 -14.12 9.00 -3.05
C THR A 158 -13.60 9.76 -1.84
N ALA A 159 -12.51 10.51 -2.03
CA ALA A 159 -11.94 11.37 -1.01
C ALA A 159 -11.17 12.53 -1.65
N ARG A 160 -11.00 13.62 -0.92
CA ARG A 160 -9.83 14.48 -1.12
C ARG A 160 -8.63 13.78 -0.50
N PHE A 161 -7.50 13.89 -1.16
CA PHE A 161 -6.28 13.29 -0.62
C PHE A 161 -5.99 13.83 0.79
N GLY A 162 -5.77 12.93 1.74
CA GLY A 162 -5.66 13.26 3.16
C GLY A 162 -6.92 12.94 3.99
N GLU A 163 -8.08 12.80 3.36
CA GLU A 163 -9.37 12.60 4.03
C GLU A 163 -9.85 11.13 3.92
N PRO A 164 -10.68 10.64 4.85
CA PRO A 164 -11.32 9.34 4.75
C PRO A 164 -12.27 9.23 3.54
N PHE A 165 -12.47 8.02 3.05
CA PHE A 165 -13.44 7.77 1.99
C PHE A 165 -14.89 8.08 2.40
N THR A 166 -15.61 8.75 1.50
CA THR A 166 -17.07 8.76 1.41
C THR A 166 -17.49 7.69 0.41
N THR A 167 -18.43 6.83 0.79
CA THR A 167 -18.79 5.65 0.01
C THR A 167 -20.27 5.62 -0.36
N VAL A 168 -20.54 5.25 -1.62
CA VAL A 168 -21.88 4.90 -2.10
C VAL A 168 -21.84 3.53 -2.77
N ALA A 169 -22.91 2.75 -2.63
CA ALA A 169 -22.98 1.39 -3.18
C ALA A 169 -24.19 1.21 -4.11
N LEU A 170 -24.00 0.40 -5.14
CA LEU A 170 -25.03 -0.13 -6.03
C LEU A 170 -25.16 -1.63 -5.77
N ASP A 171 -26.15 -2.02 -5.00
CA ASP A 171 -26.45 -3.39 -4.57
C ASP A 171 -27.78 -3.94 -5.16
N THR A 172 -28.46 -3.12 -5.96
CA THR A 172 -29.80 -3.42 -6.47
C THR A 172 -29.82 -4.06 -7.86
N LEU A 173 -28.64 -4.28 -8.49
CA LEU A 173 -28.56 -4.97 -9.76
C LEU A 173 -28.95 -6.44 -9.60
N LYS A 174 -29.92 -6.90 -10.41
CA LYS A 174 -30.25 -8.32 -10.50
C LYS A 174 -29.10 -9.08 -11.14
N LYS A 175 -29.07 -10.41 -10.96
CA LYS A 175 -28.00 -11.27 -11.48
C LYS A 175 -27.81 -11.15 -13.00
N GLU A 176 -28.89 -10.86 -13.73
CA GLU A 176 -28.94 -10.71 -15.21
C GLU A 176 -28.72 -9.26 -15.65
N GLU A 177 -28.59 -8.32 -14.71
CA GLU A 177 -28.35 -6.89 -14.94
C GLU A 177 -26.88 -6.53 -14.69
N GLY A 178 -26.45 -5.43 -15.31
CA GLY A 178 -25.06 -4.95 -15.19
C GLY A 178 -24.08 -5.71 -16.07
N PRO A 179 -22.80 -5.35 -15.99
CA PRO A 179 -21.74 -6.10 -16.64
C PRO A 179 -21.60 -7.50 -16.05
N GLY A 180 -21.46 -8.51 -16.92
CA GLY A 180 -21.27 -9.90 -16.52
C GLY A 180 -19.95 -10.14 -15.76
N ASP A 181 -19.56 -11.41 -15.64
CA ASP A 181 -18.37 -11.77 -14.86
C ASP A 181 -17.07 -11.29 -15.51
N ALA A 182 -16.88 -11.61 -16.80
CA ALA A 182 -15.76 -11.08 -17.59
C ALA A 182 -16.11 -9.70 -18.16
N VAL A 183 -15.32 -8.70 -17.80
CA VAL A 183 -15.58 -7.29 -18.09
C VAL A 183 -14.37 -6.58 -18.68
N HIS A 184 -14.59 -5.43 -19.28
CA HIS A 184 -13.57 -4.44 -19.55
C HIS A 184 -13.60 -3.40 -18.44
N ALA A 185 -12.47 -3.21 -17.76
CA ALA A 185 -12.31 -2.25 -16.68
C ALA A 185 -11.19 -1.27 -16.97
N GLY A 186 -11.39 0.02 -16.73
CA GLY A 186 -10.39 1.02 -17.08
C GLY A 186 -10.73 2.44 -16.75
N LEU A 187 -9.81 3.33 -17.13
CA LEU A 187 -9.91 4.77 -17.00
C LEU A 187 -10.61 5.36 -18.22
N PHE A 188 -11.42 6.39 -18.01
CA PHE A 188 -12.10 7.08 -19.09
C PHE A 188 -11.97 8.59 -18.99
N ILE A 189 -12.15 9.26 -20.16
CA ILE A 189 -12.26 10.71 -20.26
C ILE A 189 -13.32 11.07 -21.33
N CYS A 190 -14.20 12.01 -21.00
CA CYS A 190 -15.22 12.56 -21.88
C CYS A 190 -15.28 14.08 -21.69
N SER A 191 -15.12 14.85 -22.78
CA SER A 191 -15.15 16.32 -22.75
C SER A 191 -16.53 16.91 -22.60
N HIS A 192 -17.58 16.14 -22.87
CA HIS A 192 -18.97 16.61 -23.05
C HIS A 192 -19.07 17.65 -24.19
N ASN A 193 -18.15 17.56 -25.15
CA ASN A 193 -18.07 18.41 -26.35
C ASN A 193 -17.29 17.69 -27.45
N ASP A 194 -17.95 17.40 -28.59
CA ASP A 194 -17.32 16.65 -29.69
C ASP A 194 -16.25 17.47 -30.45
N THR A 195 -16.18 18.78 -30.25
CA THR A 195 -15.25 19.66 -30.95
C THR A 195 -14.00 20.01 -30.14
N LEU A 196 -13.94 19.61 -28.87
CA LEU A 196 -12.82 19.88 -27.97
C LEU A 196 -12.35 18.63 -27.26
N ARG A 197 -11.03 18.56 -26.99
CA ARG A 197 -10.45 17.53 -26.15
C ARG A 197 -10.23 18.05 -24.75
N GLU A 198 -10.53 17.24 -23.76
CA GLU A 198 -10.09 17.41 -22.38
C GLU A 198 -8.87 16.53 -22.11
N LYS A 199 -8.11 16.90 -21.09
CA LYS A 199 -6.92 16.15 -20.64
C LYS A 199 -7.02 15.90 -19.12
N ALA A 200 -6.63 14.69 -18.71
CA ALA A 200 -6.49 14.34 -17.30
C ALA A 200 -5.24 13.51 -17.06
N ILE A 201 -4.69 13.60 -15.85
CA ILE A 201 -3.58 12.78 -15.37
C ILE A 201 -4.09 11.92 -14.23
N PHE A 202 -3.70 10.64 -14.24
CA PHE A 202 -4.03 9.67 -13.21
C PHE A 202 -2.74 9.17 -12.56
N HIS A 203 -2.63 9.41 -11.26
CA HIS A 203 -1.52 8.98 -10.41
C HIS A 203 -1.95 7.79 -9.55
N ASN A 204 -0.97 7.03 -9.05
CA ASN A 204 -1.21 5.93 -8.12
C ASN A 204 -2.26 4.92 -8.61
N VAL A 205 -2.30 4.68 -9.93
CA VAL A 205 -3.25 3.74 -10.54
C VAL A 205 -2.96 2.33 -10.05
N ARG A 206 -3.96 1.69 -9.44
CA ARG A 206 -3.86 0.32 -8.92
C ARG A 206 -5.10 -0.47 -9.30
N ILE A 207 -4.86 -1.65 -9.86
CA ILE A 207 -5.87 -2.70 -10.05
C ILE A 207 -5.52 -3.81 -9.07
N VAL A 208 -6.39 -4.03 -8.12
CA VAL A 208 -6.20 -5.02 -7.06
C VAL A 208 -7.19 -6.16 -7.25
N LYS A 209 -6.70 -7.39 -7.24
CA LYS A 209 -7.50 -8.59 -7.05
C LYS A 209 -7.43 -8.94 -5.58
N PRO A 210 -8.56 -8.89 -4.84
CA PRO A 210 -8.57 -9.25 -3.42
C PRO A 210 -8.29 -10.75 -3.22
N ALA A 211 -7.97 -11.11 -1.99
CA ALA A 211 -7.81 -12.52 -1.60
C ALA A 211 -9.12 -13.28 -1.88
N PRO A 212 -9.04 -14.51 -2.41
CA PRO A 212 -10.21 -15.32 -2.71
C PRO A 212 -10.97 -15.72 -1.44
N GLU A 213 -12.23 -16.13 -1.60
CA GLU A 213 -12.97 -16.75 -0.50
C GLU A 213 -12.26 -18.02 -0.02
N GLY A 214 -12.24 -18.21 1.30
CA GLY A 214 -11.58 -19.38 1.93
C GLY A 214 -10.08 -19.20 2.17
N PHE A 215 -9.52 -18.01 1.92
CA PHE A 215 -8.15 -17.68 2.30
C PHE A 215 -7.91 -17.99 3.79
N THR A 216 -6.83 -18.72 4.08
CA THR A 216 -6.40 -19.04 5.43
C THR A 216 -5.16 -18.22 5.80
N PRO A 217 -5.25 -17.30 6.77
CA PRO A 217 -4.12 -16.49 7.22
C PRO A 217 -2.91 -17.36 7.59
N TYR A 218 -1.68 -16.90 7.25
CA TYR A 218 -0.39 -17.55 7.52
C TYR A 218 -0.17 -18.92 6.82
N GLN A 219 -1.11 -19.35 5.98
CA GLN A 219 -0.98 -20.55 5.14
C GLN A 219 -1.06 -20.19 3.65
N ASP A 220 -2.06 -19.38 3.31
CA ASP A 220 -2.26 -18.91 1.96
C ASP A 220 -1.74 -17.46 1.83
N TYR A 221 -1.13 -17.15 0.70
CA TYR A 221 -0.64 -15.80 0.41
C TYR A 221 -1.00 -15.40 -1.01
N ILE A 222 -1.40 -14.15 -1.19
CA ILE A 222 -1.53 -13.53 -2.50
C ILE A 222 -0.28 -12.71 -2.84
N GLY A 223 -0.18 -12.22 -4.08
CA GLY A 223 0.96 -11.45 -4.53
C GLY A 223 1.15 -10.13 -3.76
N SER A 224 2.39 -9.67 -3.75
CA SER A 224 2.82 -8.47 -3.04
C SER A 224 3.52 -7.50 -3.98
N ASN A 225 3.24 -6.21 -3.80
CA ASN A 225 3.98 -5.11 -4.41
C ASN A 225 4.82 -4.41 -3.33
N LEU A 226 6.13 -4.35 -3.54
CA LEU A 226 7.00 -3.46 -2.79
C LEU A 226 6.86 -2.06 -3.37
N GLU A 227 6.42 -1.11 -2.56
CA GLU A 227 6.20 0.27 -2.98
C GLU A 227 7.09 1.24 -2.21
N VAL A 228 7.50 2.30 -2.88
CA VAL A 228 8.14 3.48 -2.29
C VAL A 228 7.27 4.69 -2.56
N MET A 229 7.04 5.51 -1.54
CA MET A 229 6.21 6.71 -1.61
C MET A 229 6.97 7.94 -1.15
N GLU A 230 6.92 9.01 -1.92
CA GLU A 230 7.31 10.34 -1.46
C GLU A 230 6.24 10.87 -0.50
N VAL A 231 6.62 11.11 0.76
CA VAL A 231 5.67 11.45 1.82
C VAL A 231 5.04 12.84 1.63
N ALA A 232 5.78 13.77 1.01
CA ALA A 232 5.31 15.13 0.78
C ALA A 232 4.13 15.21 -0.21
N THR A 233 4.10 14.34 -1.21
CA THR A 233 3.11 14.38 -2.31
C THR A 233 2.11 13.21 -2.27
N GLY A 234 2.44 12.13 -1.54
CA GLY A 234 1.71 10.87 -1.57
C GLY A 234 1.86 10.12 -2.91
N HIS A 235 2.80 10.55 -3.77
CA HIS A 235 3.11 9.83 -5.01
C HIS A 235 3.88 8.55 -4.71
N ARG A 236 3.38 7.42 -5.20
CA ARG A 236 3.94 6.10 -4.88
C ARG A 236 4.22 5.28 -6.13
N LYS A 237 5.30 4.51 -6.08
CA LYS A 237 5.79 3.67 -7.18
C LYS A 237 5.94 2.23 -6.71
N VAL A 238 5.48 1.29 -7.52
CA VAL A 238 5.81 -0.13 -7.36
C VAL A 238 7.21 -0.33 -7.90
N ILE A 239 8.12 -0.79 -7.04
CA ILE A 239 9.52 -1.00 -7.41
C ILE A 239 9.86 -2.49 -7.59
N HIS A 240 9.11 -3.38 -6.95
CA HIS A 240 9.23 -4.81 -7.09
C HIS A 240 7.88 -5.50 -6.89
N ARG A 241 7.69 -6.67 -7.53
CA ARG A 241 6.47 -7.46 -7.41
C ARG A 241 6.81 -8.94 -7.35
N ILE A 242 6.15 -9.67 -6.47
CA ILE A 242 6.26 -11.11 -6.37
C ILE A 242 4.87 -11.77 -6.29
N PRO A 243 4.72 -13.01 -6.75
CA PRO A 243 3.44 -13.72 -6.70
C PRO A 243 3.05 -14.22 -5.29
N GLY A 244 3.95 -14.13 -4.32
CA GLY A 244 3.76 -14.57 -2.94
C GLY A 244 3.88 -13.43 -1.94
N SER A 245 4.08 -13.80 -0.68
CA SER A 245 4.21 -12.85 0.42
C SER A 245 5.59 -12.19 0.44
N LEU A 246 5.60 -10.87 0.37
CA LEU A 246 6.71 -10.00 0.73
C LEU A 246 6.22 -9.12 1.88
N GLN A 247 7.02 -8.94 2.94
CA GLN A 247 6.56 -8.26 4.15
C GLN A 247 7.62 -7.32 4.72
N ALA A 248 7.13 -6.23 5.33
CA ALA A 248 7.86 -5.37 6.25
C ALA A 248 9.18 -4.81 5.67
N PRO A 249 9.14 -3.97 4.64
CA PRO A 249 10.36 -3.39 4.06
C PRO A 249 11.00 -2.36 5.02
N ASN A 250 12.30 -2.52 5.25
CA ASN A 250 13.12 -1.65 6.08
C ASN A 250 14.29 -1.09 5.25
N TRP A 251 14.52 0.22 5.28
CA TRP A 251 15.63 0.84 4.55
C TRP A 251 16.98 0.50 5.19
N THR A 252 17.98 0.25 4.33
CA THR A 252 19.38 0.27 4.78
C THR A 252 19.81 1.70 5.12
N CYS A 253 20.79 1.84 5.99
CA CYS A 253 21.20 3.14 6.49
C CYS A 253 21.84 4.06 5.44
N ASP A 254 22.41 3.49 4.39
CA ASP A 254 22.94 4.24 3.24
C ASP A 254 21.85 4.60 2.22
N GLY A 255 20.64 4.02 2.39
CA GLY A 255 19.49 4.26 1.52
C GLY A 255 19.54 3.56 0.17
N ASN A 256 20.46 2.62 -0.03
CA ASN A 256 20.64 1.95 -1.33
C ASN A 256 19.76 0.71 -1.49
N ASP A 257 19.38 0.06 -0.38
CA ASP A 257 18.61 -1.18 -0.38
C ASP A 257 17.40 -1.11 0.54
N LEU A 258 16.44 -2.01 0.28
CA LEU A 258 15.34 -2.34 1.17
C LEU A 258 15.47 -3.77 1.64
N ILE A 259 15.54 -3.99 2.96
CA ILE A 259 15.49 -5.32 3.55
C ILE A 259 14.03 -5.70 3.77
N TYR A 260 13.63 -6.91 3.38
CA TYR A 260 12.27 -7.42 3.57
C TYR A 260 12.27 -8.93 3.85
N ASN A 261 11.18 -9.41 4.42
CA ASN A 261 10.93 -10.85 4.61
C ASN A 261 10.18 -11.44 3.40
N GLN A 262 10.62 -12.61 2.97
CA GLN A 262 9.92 -13.47 2.03
C GLN A 262 10.15 -14.94 2.40
N ASP A 263 9.06 -15.67 2.64
CA ASP A 263 9.09 -17.12 2.95
C ASP A 263 10.05 -17.48 4.10
N GLY A 264 10.08 -16.66 5.16
CA GLY A 264 10.92 -16.83 6.33
C GLY A 264 12.40 -16.46 6.12
N HIS A 265 12.74 -15.94 4.96
CA HIS A 265 14.08 -15.45 4.65
C HIS A 265 14.11 -13.94 4.49
N LEU A 266 15.25 -13.33 4.79
CA LEU A 266 15.47 -11.91 4.56
C LEU A 266 16.20 -11.70 3.23
N TYR A 267 15.81 -10.66 2.52
CA TYR A 267 16.39 -10.24 1.25
C TYR A 267 16.72 -8.75 1.32
N ALA A 268 17.85 -8.35 0.72
CA ALA A 268 18.16 -6.97 0.40
C ALA A 268 17.78 -6.72 -1.06
N PHE A 269 16.95 -5.73 -1.31
CA PHE A 269 16.55 -5.31 -2.65
C PHE A 269 17.32 -4.06 -3.05
N ASP A 270 18.27 -4.20 -3.98
CA ASP A 270 19.04 -3.10 -4.55
C ASP A 270 18.12 -2.17 -5.36
N LEU A 271 18.02 -0.92 -4.95
CA LEU A 271 17.11 0.07 -5.55
C LEU A 271 17.59 0.56 -6.93
N GLU A 272 18.89 0.52 -7.21
CA GLU A 272 19.47 0.90 -8.51
C GLU A 272 19.34 -0.24 -9.51
N GLN A 273 19.80 -1.46 -9.12
CA GLN A 273 19.80 -2.64 -9.99
C GLN A 273 18.44 -3.34 -10.05
N ARG A 274 17.53 -3.01 -9.14
CA ARG A 274 16.17 -3.57 -9.01
C ARG A 274 16.15 -5.09 -8.94
N ARG A 275 17.01 -5.64 -8.10
CA ARG A 275 17.10 -7.08 -7.86
C ARG A 275 17.23 -7.40 -6.38
N PRO A 276 16.58 -8.48 -5.91
CA PRO A 276 16.76 -8.97 -4.56
C PRO A 276 18.01 -9.85 -4.47
N GLU A 277 18.69 -9.77 -3.32
CA GLU A 277 19.73 -10.70 -2.91
C GLU A 277 19.39 -11.25 -1.52
N LYS A 278 19.46 -12.59 -1.38
CA LYS A 278 19.14 -13.24 -0.11
C LYS A 278 20.24 -12.99 0.90
N LEU A 279 19.89 -12.47 2.07
CA LEU A 279 20.80 -12.27 3.18
C LEU A 279 21.13 -13.61 3.88
N ASN A 280 22.38 -13.77 4.27
CA ASN A 280 22.80 -14.92 5.06
C ASN A 280 22.45 -14.69 6.54
N THR A 281 21.39 -15.31 7.02
CA THR A 281 20.99 -15.29 8.43
C THR A 281 21.31 -16.61 9.16
N GLY A 282 22.29 -17.36 8.66
CA GLY A 282 22.75 -18.63 9.25
C GLY A 282 21.62 -19.65 9.38
N PHE A 283 21.32 -20.06 10.61
CA PHE A 283 20.24 -21.02 10.89
C PHE A 283 18.84 -20.37 10.91
N ALA A 284 18.73 -19.05 11.02
CA ALA A 284 17.45 -18.34 11.09
C ALA A 284 16.83 -18.30 9.69
N THR A 285 15.96 -19.26 9.41
CA THR A 285 15.33 -19.49 8.12
C THR A 285 13.81 -19.53 8.18
N ASN A 286 13.27 -19.23 9.34
CA ASN A 286 11.86 -19.05 9.59
C ASN A 286 11.62 -17.72 10.35
N ASN A 287 12.17 -16.65 9.77
CA ASN A 287 11.95 -15.30 10.30
C ASN A 287 10.51 -14.89 10.06
N ASN A 288 9.92 -14.20 11.03
CA ASN A 288 8.70 -13.43 10.79
C ASN A 288 9.05 -12.07 10.13
N ASN A 289 8.10 -11.15 10.11
CA ASN A 289 8.28 -9.84 9.49
C ASN A 289 9.07 -8.83 10.36
N ASP A 290 9.47 -9.18 11.59
CA ASP A 290 10.14 -8.26 12.49
C ASP A 290 11.67 -8.36 12.33
N HIS A 291 12.23 -7.41 11.62
CA HIS A 291 13.68 -7.25 11.46
C HIS A 291 14.03 -5.77 11.45
N VAL A 292 15.00 -5.36 12.25
CA VAL A 292 15.35 -3.95 12.44
C VAL A 292 16.85 -3.77 12.52
N LEU A 293 17.40 -2.84 11.72
CA LEU A 293 18.80 -2.44 11.79
C LEU A 293 19.07 -1.61 13.05
N SER A 294 20.25 -1.81 13.66
CA SER A 294 20.75 -0.93 14.72
C SER A 294 21.03 0.47 14.18
N PHE A 295 20.96 1.50 15.04
CA PHE A 295 21.22 2.88 14.63
C PHE A 295 22.65 3.11 14.11
N ASP A 296 23.64 2.30 14.54
CA ASP A 296 25.01 2.33 14.01
C ASP A 296 25.21 1.45 12.77
N CYS A 297 24.13 0.81 12.29
CA CYS A 297 24.09 0.00 11.08
C CYS A 297 25.00 -1.23 11.07
N LYS A 298 25.52 -1.65 12.23
CA LYS A 298 26.43 -2.79 12.31
C LYS A 298 25.71 -4.11 12.53
N TYR A 299 24.50 -4.05 13.08
CA TYR A 299 23.74 -5.22 13.45
C TYR A 299 22.30 -5.11 12.97
N MET A 300 21.68 -6.25 12.83
CA MET A 300 20.25 -6.40 12.61
C MET A 300 19.68 -7.30 13.71
N GLY A 301 18.62 -6.85 14.37
CA GLY A 301 17.79 -7.70 15.19
C GLY A 301 16.78 -8.40 14.32
N ILE A 302 16.50 -9.66 14.62
CA ILE A 302 15.53 -10.50 13.88
C ILE A 302 14.69 -11.32 14.84
N SER A 303 13.43 -11.57 14.48
CA SER A 303 12.54 -12.50 15.16
C SER A 303 12.43 -13.79 14.36
N ASP A 304 12.81 -14.93 14.94
CA ASP A 304 12.88 -16.20 14.21
C ASP A 304 12.32 -17.36 15.04
N HIS A 305 11.63 -18.29 14.36
CA HIS A 305 10.93 -19.44 14.93
C HIS A 305 11.71 -20.76 14.84
N THR A 306 12.84 -20.78 14.14
CA THR A 306 13.53 -22.03 13.74
C THR A 306 13.97 -22.90 14.92
N ARG A 307 14.51 -22.30 15.98
CA ARG A 307 15.13 -23.05 17.09
C ARG A 307 14.25 -23.21 18.32
N HIS A 308 13.04 -22.70 18.35
CA HIS A 308 12.13 -22.93 19.47
C HIS A 308 11.36 -24.25 19.30
N PRO A 309 11.28 -25.12 20.33
CA PRO A 309 10.64 -26.45 20.20
C PRO A 309 9.16 -26.41 19.79
N GLN A 310 8.43 -25.35 20.16
CA GLN A 310 7.04 -25.12 19.77
C GLN A 310 6.91 -24.08 18.66
N SER A 311 7.97 -23.82 17.90
CA SER A 311 7.99 -22.80 16.83
C SER A 311 7.52 -21.41 17.27
N GLN A 312 7.79 -21.02 18.52
CA GLN A 312 7.51 -19.66 19.00
C GLN A 312 8.68 -18.72 18.66
N SER A 313 8.37 -17.45 18.47
CA SER A 313 9.36 -16.43 18.10
C SER A 313 10.36 -16.14 19.22
N LEU A 314 11.64 -16.06 18.86
CA LEU A 314 12.75 -15.61 19.70
C LEU A 314 13.52 -14.53 18.96
N ILE A 315 14.08 -13.58 19.70
CA ILE A 315 14.90 -12.50 19.12
C ILE A 315 16.36 -12.93 19.09
N TYR A 316 16.98 -12.67 17.95
CA TYR A 316 18.39 -12.86 17.68
C TYR A 316 19.01 -11.56 17.15
N VAL A 317 20.32 -11.45 17.27
CA VAL A 317 21.10 -10.36 16.67
C VAL A 317 22.10 -10.99 15.70
N VAL A 318 22.18 -10.44 14.49
CA VAL A 318 23.08 -10.85 13.43
C VAL A 318 23.85 -9.62 12.91
N PRO A 319 25.08 -9.75 12.38
CA PRO A 319 25.72 -8.64 11.66
C PRO A 319 24.82 -8.14 10.52
N ALA A 320 24.79 -6.83 10.26
CA ALA A 320 23.93 -6.24 9.23
C ALA A 320 24.18 -6.81 7.82
N GLU A 321 25.43 -7.19 7.54
CA GLU A 321 25.87 -7.85 6.30
C GLU A 321 25.58 -9.38 6.25
N GLY A 322 24.95 -9.89 7.32
CA GLY A 322 24.65 -11.31 7.47
C GLY A 322 25.69 -12.08 8.28
N GLY A 323 25.34 -13.29 8.72
CA GLY A 323 26.21 -14.14 9.55
C GLY A 323 25.43 -15.08 10.45
N GLN A 324 26.07 -15.54 11.51
CA GLN A 324 25.43 -16.43 12.49
C GLN A 324 24.67 -15.62 13.53
N PRO A 325 23.36 -15.85 13.71
CA PRO A 325 22.56 -15.17 14.72
C PRO A 325 22.96 -15.56 16.14
N GLU A 326 23.10 -14.54 17.00
CA GLU A 326 23.26 -14.72 18.44
C GLU A 326 21.90 -14.55 19.13
N ARG A 327 21.48 -15.54 19.93
CA ARG A 327 20.24 -15.46 20.69
C ARG A 327 20.30 -14.36 21.75
N LEU A 328 19.28 -13.50 21.76
CA LEU A 328 19.14 -12.42 22.73
C LEU A 328 18.12 -12.76 23.81
N THR A 329 16.86 -13.03 23.45
CA THR A 329 15.76 -13.27 24.41
C THR A 329 15.83 -14.67 25.04
N PRO A 330 15.69 -14.78 26.38
CA PRO A 330 15.67 -16.07 27.05
C PRO A 330 14.31 -16.79 26.91
N ASN A 331 13.23 -16.04 26.75
CA ASN A 331 11.86 -16.55 26.76
C ASN A 331 11.16 -16.26 25.41
N ALA A 332 10.16 -17.08 25.08
CA ALA A 332 9.27 -16.96 23.93
C ALA A 332 7.80 -16.89 24.36
N PRO A 333 6.89 -16.32 23.55
CA PRO A 333 7.21 -15.59 22.33
C PRO A 333 7.79 -14.22 22.61
N SER A 334 8.59 -13.71 21.67
CA SER A 334 9.16 -12.36 21.68
C SER A 334 9.27 -11.86 20.24
N TYR A 335 8.74 -10.67 19.94
CA TYR A 335 8.62 -10.06 18.63
C TYR A 335 9.32 -8.70 18.62
N LEU A 336 10.33 -8.55 17.79
CA LEU A 336 11.21 -7.38 17.76
C LEU A 336 10.55 -6.20 17.05
N HIS A 337 10.70 -4.98 17.63
CA HIS A 337 10.23 -3.77 16.98
C HIS A 337 11.26 -2.65 16.85
N GLY A 338 12.32 -2.62 17.69
CA GLY A 338 13.28 -1.54 17.58
C GLY A 338 14.56 -1.69 18.40
N TRP A 339 15.48 -0.74 18.18
CA TRP A 339 16.70 -0.54 18.92
C TRP A 339 16.68 0.79 19.65
N SER A 340 17.36 0.88 20.80
CA SER A 340 17.68 2.18 21.39
C SER A 340 18.74 2.91 20.54
N PRO A 341 18.69 4.26 20.43
CA PRO A 341 19.65 5.01 19.61
C PRO A 341 21.12 4.85 20.02
N ASP A 342 21.40 4.46 21.27
CA ASP A 342 22.74 4.15 21.77
C ASP A 342 23.17 2.70 21.46
N ASN A 343 22.35 1.91 20.76
CA ASN A 343 22.54 0.50 20.38
C ASN A 343 22.73 -0.47 21.55
N LYS A 344 22.38 -0.07 22.79
CA LYS A 344 22.58 -0.91 23.98
C LYS A 344 21.38 -1.79 24.30
N HIS A 345 20.20 -1.43 23.82
CA HIS A 345 18.95 -2.12 24.13
C HIS A 345 18.16 -2.41 22.87
N LEU A 346 17.40 -3.51 22.90
CA LEU A 346 16.33 -3.79 21.96
C LEU A 346 14.99 -3.67 22.68
N ILE A 347 13.97 -3.25 21.93
CA ILE A 347 12.59 -3.12 22.40
C ILE A 347 11.70 -4.05 21.57
N TYR A 348 10.72 -4.68 22.22
CA TYR A 348 9.96 -5.75 21.61
C TYR A 348 8.65 -6.01 22.37
N THR A 349 7.72 -6.66 21.70
CA THR A 349 6.49 -7.19 22.29
C THR A 349 6.70 -8.63 22.73
N ALA A 350 6.24 -8.98 23.92
CA ALA A 350 6.34 -10.35 24.40
C ALA A 350 5.15 -10.76 25.27
N GLU A 351 4.71 -12.00 25.09
CA GLU A 351 3.76 -12.60 25.99
C GLU A 351 4.48 -13.14 27.22
N ARG A 352 4.08 -12.63 28.39
CA ARG A 352 4.51 -13.14 29.68
C ARG A 352 3.30 -13.22 30.61
N ASN A 353 3.09 -14.38 31.19
CA ASN A 353 1.94 -14.63 32.10
C ASN A 353 0.56 -14.45 31.44
N GLY A 354 0.45 -14.67 30.14
CA GLY A 354 -0.81 -14.60 29.38
C GLY A 354 -1.18 -13.19 28.89
N GLU A 355 -0.27 -12.20 28.98
CA GLU A 355 -0.46 -10.85 28.50
C GLU A 355 0.69 -10.43 27.58
N PHE A 356 0.35 -9.70 26.51
CA PHE A 356 1.33 -9.11 25.60
C PHE A 356 1.62 -7.67 25.99
N ASP A 357 2.88 -7.41 26.30
CA ASP A 357 3.37 -6.10 26.72
C ASP A 357 4.67 -5.73 26.03
N ILE A 358 5.05 -4.45 26.16
CA ILE A 358 6.34 -3.95 25.72
C ILE A 358 7.43 -4.29 26.72
N TYR A 359 8.48 -4.89 26.21
CA TYR A 359 9.70 -5.23 26.98
C TYR A 359 10.92 -4.59 26.34
N ARG A 360 11.90 -4.34 27.19
CA ARG A 360 13.25 -3.93 26.79
C ARG A 360 14.27 -4.95 27.28
N ILE A 361 15.28 -5.25 26.46
CA ILE A 361 16.39 -6.13 26.85
C ILE A 361 17.73 -5.49 26.53
N GLY A 362 18.69 -5.58 27.46
CA GLY A 362 20.06 -5.16 27.23
C GLY A 362 20.78 -6.13 26.29
N ARG A 363 21.50 -5.60 25.30
CA ARG A 363 22.21 -6.42 24.32
C ARG A 363 23.33 -7.25 24.96
N GLU A 364 24.06 -6.67 25.91
CA GLU A 364 25.22 -7.32 26.55
C GLU A 364 24.81 -8.11 27.80
N ASP A 365 24.08 -7.49 28.72
CA ASP A 365 23.70 -8.09 30.00
C ASP A 365 22.49 -9.03 29.90
N LYS A 366 21.74 -8.98 28.77
CA LYS A 366 20.54 -9.78 28.48
C LYS A 366 19.48 -9.66 29.57
N LYS A 367 19.45 -8.51 30.26
CA LYS A 367 18.45 -8.23 31.30
C LYS A 367 17.15 -7.73 30.68
N GLU A 368 16.08 -8.56 30.82
CA GLU A 368 14.72 -8.22 30.39
C GLU A 368 14.04 -7.31 31.41
N VAL A 369 13.34 -6.27 30.94
CA VAL A 369 12.55 -5.34 31.75
C VAL A 369 11.22 -5.10 31.05
N ARG A 370 10.10 -5.38 31.76
CA ARG A 370 8.74 -5.04 31.33
C ARG A 370 8.53 -3.54 31.46
N LEU A 371 8.05 -2.87 30.39
CA LEU A 371 7.81 -1.42 30.35
C LEU A 371 6.33 -1.06 30.47
N THR A 372 5.44 -1.92 29.99
CA THR A 372 3.99 -1.74 30.09
C THR A 372 3.34 -2.89 30.87
N ASN A 373 2.17 -2.63 31.45
CA ASN A 373 1.42 -3.62 32.24
C ASN A 373 -0.09 -3.28 32.30
N ALA A 374 -0.59 -2.52 31.35
CA ALA A 374 -2.00 -2.23 31.22
C ALA A 374 -2.76 -3.47 30.70
N PRO A 375 -4.05 -3.68 31.05
CA PRO A 375 -4.83 -4.71 30.41
C PRO A 375 -4.96 -4.51 28.91
N GLY A 376 -4.94 -5.61 28.15
CA GLY A 376 -5.01 -5.61 26.69
C GLY A 376 -3.63 -5.72 26.02
N LEU A 377 -3.64 -5.74 24.71
CA LEU A 377 -2.43 -5.87 23.88
C LEU A 377 -1.69 -4.54 23.78
N ASP A 378 -0.40 -4.55 24.09
CA ASP A 378 0.57 -3.50 23.77
C ASP A 378 1.57 -4.03 22.74
N ASP A 379 1.76 -3.33 21.60
CA ASP A 379 2.59 -3.80 20.50
C ASP A 379 3.31 -2.66 19.74
N GLY A 380 4.11 -2.99 18.74
CA GLY A 380 4.64 -2.08 17.72
C GLY A 380 5.57 -0.98 18.25
N SER A 381 6.42 -1.29 19.23
CA SER A 381 7.20 -0.27 19.93
C SER A 381 8.44 0.21 19.17
N GLU A 382 8.66 1.53 19.09
CA GLU A 382 9.82 2.16 18.46
C GLU A 382 10.35 3.33 19.30
N TYR A 383 11.68 3.47 19.39
CA TYR A 383 12.32 4.63 20.00
C TYR A 383 12.25 5.85 19.07
N SER A 384 12.03 7.04 19.65
CA SER A 384 12.36 8.28 18.95
C SER A 384 13.86 8.34 18.62
N PRO A 385 14.27 8.99 17.49
CA PRO A 385 15.68 9.07 17.10
C PRO A 385 16.59 9.73 18.15
N ASP A 386 16.03 10.61 18.99
CA ASP A 386 16.76 11.26 20.10
C ASP A 386 16.76 10.44 21.41
N GLY A 387 16.07 9.28 21.42
CA GLY A 387 16.00 8.37 22.56
C GLY A 387 15.18 8.86 23.74
N ARG A 388 14.45 9.97 23.61
CA ARG A 388 13.68 10.55 24.73
C ARG A 388 12.34 9.87 24.96
N TYR A 389 11.79 9.19 23.94
CA TYR A 389 10.48 8.57 23.97
C TYR A 389 10.51 7.19 23.31
N ILE A 390 9.53 6.36 23.66
CA ILE A 390 9.14 5.13 22.99
C ILE A 390 7.71 5.33 22.54
N TYR A 391 7.43 5.14 21.26
CA TYR A 391 6.10 5.11 20.68
C TYR A 391 5.65 3.66 20.55
N PHE A 392 4.37 3.38 20.76
CA PHE A 392 3.80 2.04 20.69
C PHE A 392 2.30 2.13 20.43
N ASN A 393 1.66 1.02 20.15
CA ASN A 393 0.21 0.93 20.07
C ASN A 393 -0.36 0.06 21.20
N SER A 394 -1.57 0.41 21.66
CA SER A 394 -2.23 -0.22 22.78
C SER A 394 -3.76 -0.22 22.64
N GLU A 395 -4.40 -1.33 22.96
CA GLU A 395 -5.86 -1.44 22.95
C GLU A 395 -6.54 -1.12 24.30
N ARG A 396 -5.78 -0.68 25.30
CA ARG A 396 -6.25 -0.43 26.69
C ARG A 396 -7.44 0.52 26.83
N THR A 397 -7.74 1.30 25.79
CA THR A 397 -8.89 2.21 25.74
C THR A 397 -10.07 1.68 24.90
N GLY A 398 -10.02 0.41 24.47
CA GLY A 398 -11.08 -0.28 23.74
C GLY A 398 -10.96 -0.27 22.23
N THR A 399 -10.05 0.52 21.69
CA THR A 399 -9.58 0.51 20.29
C THR A 399 -8.07 0.53 20.30
N MET A 400 -7.42 -0.02 19.26
CA MET A 400 -5.98 0.07 19.14
C MET A 400 -5.61 1.50 18.78
N GLN A 401 -4.84 2.18 19.64
CA GLN A 401 -4.46 3.57 19.50
C GLN A 401 -2.95 3.74 19.70
N LEU A 402 -2.36 4.82 19.16
CA LEU A 402 -0.96 5.14 19.39
C LEU A 402 -0.76 5.81 20.75
N TRP A 403 0.34 5.46 21.38
CA TRP A 403 0.79 5.95 22.69
C TRP A 403 2.28 6.30 22.64
N TRP A 404 2.73 7.09 23.59
CA TRP A 404 4.14 7.27 23.86
C TRP A 404 4.42 7.10 25.37
N MET A 405 5.69 6.79 25.70
CA MET A 405 6.18 6.69 27.06
C MET A 405 7.65 7.11 27.15
N LYS A 406 8.13 7.32 28.39
CA LYS A 406 9.59 7.45 28.62
C LYS A 406 10.28 6.09 28.46
N PRO A 407 11.62 6.08 28.19
CA PRO A 407 12.38 4.84 28.03
C PRO A 407 12.40 3.91 29.24
N ASP A 408 12.04 4.40 30.41
CA ASP A 408 11.89 3.61 31.65
C ASP A 408 10.47 3.06 31.86
N GLY A 409 9.54 3.28 30.91
CA GLY A 409 8.14 2.85 30.98
C GLY A 409 7.20 3.81 31.69
N THR A 410 7.69 4.94 32.20
CA THR A 410 6.86 5.96 32.89
C THR A 410 6.23 6.95 31.89
N GLN A 411 5.26 7.72 32.37
CA GLN A 411 4.57 8.78 31.58
C GLN A 411 3.98 8.24 30.27
N GLN A 412 3.09 7.25 30.39
CA GLN A 412 2.38 6.71 29.22
C GLN A 412 1.20 7.61 28.88
N GLU A 413 1.20 8.17 27.66
CA GLU A 413 0.17 9.10 27.19
C GLU A 413 -0.34 8.68 25.79
N GLN A 414 -1.67 8.78 25.58
CA GLN A 414 -2.33 8.45 24.33
C GLN A 414 -2.17 9.56 23.31
N LEU A 415 -1.90 9.22 22.05
CA LEU A 415 -1.70 10.15 20.94
C LEU A 415 -2.89 10.21 19.98
N THR A 416 -3.46 9.07 19.61
CA THR A 416 -4.62 9.01 18.71
C THR A 416 -5.89 8.68 19.49
N HIS A 417 -7.03 9.26 19.05
CA HIS A 417 -8.30 9.17 19.77
C HIS A 417 -9.49 8.98 18.82
N ASP A 418 -9.26 8.38 17.68
CA ASP A 418 -10.29 8.24 16.67
C ASP A 418 -10.87 6.81 16.59
N ARG A 419 -11.69 6.54 15.58
CA ARG A 419 -12.42 5.29 15.43
C ARG A 419 -11.60 4.15 14.77
N TYR A 420 -10.44 4.46 14.21
CA TYR A 420 -9.59 3.48 13.53
C TYR A 420 -8.75 2.70 14.54
N ASN A 421 -8.27 1.53 14.13
CA ASN A 421 -7.31 0.77 14.90
C ASN A 421 -5.91 1.04 14.35
N ASP A 422 -5.08 1.74 15.12
CA ASP A 422 -3.78 2.28 14.73
C ASP A 422 -2.63 1.41 15.23
N TRP A 423 -1.78 0.98 14.28
CA TRP A 423 -0.72 0.02 14.52
C TRP A 423 0.63 0.52 13.99
N PHE A 424 1.72 0.10 14.65
CA PHE A 424 3.11 0.23 14.20
C PHE A 424 3.51 1.69 13.91
N PRO A 425 3.64 2.53 14.95
CA PRO A 425 4.11 3.90 14.79
C PRO A 425 5.61 3.95 14.45
N HIS A 426 5.96 4.57 13.32
CA HIS A 426 7.34 4.75 12.86
C HIS A 426 7.70 6.22 12.81
N VAL A 427 8.70 6.62 13.61
CA VAL A 427 9.15 8.00 13.73
C VAL A 427 10.10 8.35 12.58
N SER A 428 9.88 9.51 11.94
CA SER A 428 10.79 10.00 10.90
C SER A 428 12.20 10.28 11.45
N PRO A 429 13.26 10.12 10.63
CA PRO A 429 14.65 10.35 11.09
C PRO A 429 14.91 11.75 11.65
N ASP A 430 14.17 12.76 11.19
CA ASP A 430 14.26 14.14 11.70
C ASP A 430 13.42 14.39 12.97
N GLY A 431 12.70 13.37 13.45
CA GLY A 431 11.87 13.43 14.66
C GLY A 431 10.67 14.36 14.57
N LYS A 432 10.10 14.60 13.38
CA LYS A 432 8.95 15.51 13.21
C LYS A 432 7.64 14.79 12.96
N TRP A 433 7.69 13.61 12.38
CA TRP A 433 6.51 12.89 11.90
C TRP A 433 6.46 11.46 12.42
N ILE A 434 5.27 10.95 12.59
CA ILE A 434 4.99 9.53 12.79
C ILE A 434 4.14 9.06 11.62
N VAL A 435 4.53 7.96 10.96
CA VAL A 435 3.67 7.20 10.03
C VAL A 435 3.23 5.92 10.69
N PHE A 436 2.03 5.45 10.39
CA PHE A 436 1.44 4.27 10.99
C PHE A 436 0.35 3.66 10.12
N LEU A 437 0.00 2.41 10.39
CA LEU A 437 -1.06 1.70 9.71
C LEU A 437 -2.38 1.85 10.48
N SER A 438 -3.48 2.09 9.75
CA SER A 438 -4.81 2.19 10.35
C SER A 438 -5.77 1.21 9.68
N PHE A 439 -6.31 0.30 10.48
CA PHE A 439 -7.39 -0.58 10.06
C PHE A 439 -8.75 0.10 10.24
N MET A 440 -9.71 -0.33 9.42
CA MET A 440 -11.09 0.14 9.52
C MET A 440 -11.72 -0.30 10.85
N PRO A 441 -12.71 0.44 11.37
CA PRO A 441 -13.32 0.18 12.68
C PRO A 441 -13.96 -1.21 12.85
N GLU A 442 -14.31 -1.88 11.76
CA GLU A 442 -14.88 -3.22 11.77
C GLU A 442 -13.85 -4.35 11.95
N VAL A 443 -12.56 -4.05 11.92
CA VAL A 443 -11.49 -4.99 12.25
C VAL A 443 -11.35 -5.06 13.77
N ASP A 444 -11.17 -6.26 14.32
CA ASP A 444 -10.93 -6.45 15.75
C ASP A 444 -9.71 -5.63 16.21
N SER A 445 -9.83 -4.93 17.33
CA SER A 445 -8.77 -4.04 17.83
C SER A 445 -7.49 -4.77 18.22
N GLY A 446 -7.61 -6.02 18.66
CA GLY A 446 -6.49 -6.88 19.03
C GLY A 446 -5.90 -7.67 17.86
N ASP A 447 -6.33 -7.41 16.60
CA ASP A 447 -5.84 -8.12 15.42
C ASP A 447 -5.36 -7.14 14.34
N HIS A 448 -4.34 -7.53 13.61
CA HIS A 448 -3.80 -6.81 12.44
C HIS A 448 -3.72 -7.74 11.22
N PRO A 449 -4.88 -8.17 10.68
CA PRO A 449 -4.96 -9.24 9.70
C PRO A 449 -4.39 -8.83 8.34
N PHE A 450 -4.04 -9.85 7.51
CA PHE A 450 -3.73 -9.66 6.10
C PHE A 450 -4.94 -9.23 5.29
N TYR A 451 -4.70 -8.54 4.16
CA TYR A 451 -5.62 -8.35 3.04
C TYR A 451 -6.92 -7.65 3.43
N LYS A 452 -6.77 -6.49 4.04
CA LYS A 452 -7.85 -5.57 4.40
C LYS A 452 -7.71 -4.24 3.66
N HIS A 453 -8.77 -3.48 3.58
CA HIS A 453 -8.67 -2.05 3.33
C HIS A 453 -8.01 -1.39 4.53
N VAL A 454 -6.91 -0.68 4.30
CA VAL A 454 -6.14 0.03 5.33
C VAL A 454 -5.68 1.38 4.82
N TYR A 455 -5.38 2.28 5.73
CA TYR A 455 -4.72 3.53 5.46
C TYR A 455 -3.29 3.50 6.01
N ILE A 456 -2.34 4.11 5.29
CA ILE A 456 -1.15 4.66 5.95
C ILE A 456 -1.49 6.10 6.27
N ARG A 457 -1.36 6.45 7.55
CA ARG A 457 -1.58 7.81 8.04
C ARG A 457 -0.28 8.42 8.55
N ARG A 458 -0.25 9.73 8.62
CA ARG A 458 0.85 10.53 9.14
C ARG A 458 0.31 11.54 10.14
N MET A 459 1.05 11.79 11.21
CA MET A 459 0.78 12.87 12.16
C MET A 459 2.07 13.51 12.64
N PRO A 460 2.04 14.79 13.15
CA PRO A 460 3.18 15.37 13.84
C PRO A 460 3.56 14.56 15.09
N MET A 461 4.87 14.47 15.40
CA MET A 461 5.35 13.70 16.56
C MET A 461 4.88 14.27 17.90
N ASP A 462 4.60 15.55 17.98
CA ASP A 462 4.09 16.26 19.16
C ASP A 462 2.55 16.26 19.27
N GLY A 463 1.87 15.47 18.43
CA GLY A 463 0.41 15.34 18.40
C GLY A 463 -0.25 16.20 17.33
N GLY A 464 -1.54 15.95 17.09
CA GLY A 464 -2.36 16.61 16.07
C GLY A 464 -3.25 15.60 15.34
N GLU A 465 -4.08 16.09 14.40
CA GLU A 465 -4.97 15.24 13.63
C GLU A 465 -4.18 14.43 12.58
N PRO A 466 -4.34 13.10 12.55
CA PRO A 466 -3.72 12.27 11.53
C PRO A 466 -4.32 12.51 10.14
N GLU A 467 -3.48 12.60 9.12
CA GLU A 467 -3.87 12.66 7.71
C GLU A 467 -3.56 11.36 6.96
N ILE A 468 -4.39 10.98 6.00
CA ILE A 468 -4.19 9.79 5.17
C ILE A 468 -3.21 10.12 4.05
N ILE A 469 -2.09 9.40 3.99
CA ILE A 469 -1.09 9.55 2.93
C ILE A 469 -1.10 8.38 1.92
N ALA A 470 -1.76 7.27 2.26
CA ALA A 470 -2.01 6.19 1.30
C ALA A 470 -3.28 5.40 1.63
N TYR A 471 -3.98 5.00 0.57
CA TYR A 471 -5.16 4.13 0.59
C TYR A 471 -4.72 2.78 0.02
N LEU A 472 -4.82 1.69 0.80
CA LEU A 472 -4.22 0.41 0.44
C LEU A 472 -5.20 -0.77 0.54
N TYR A 473 -4.83 -1.86 -0.09
CA TYR A 473 -5.24 -3.21 0.25
C TYR A 473 -4.00 -3.94 0.77
N GLY A 474 -3.97 -4.24 2.07
CA GLY A 474 -2.78 -4.70 2.79
C GLY A 474 -3.14 -5.17 4.20
N GLY A 475 -2.37 -4.77 5.19
CA GLY A 475 -2.53 -5.15 6.60
C GLY A 475 -1.23 -5.70 7.18
N GLN A 476 -1.26 -6.90 7.74
CA GLN A 476 -0.06 -7.57 8.22
C GLN A 476 1.02 -7.62 7.13
N GLY A 477 2.24 -7.25 7.47
CA GLY A 477 3.38 -7.18 6.55
C GLY A 477 3.48 -5.88 5.77
N THR A 478 2.50 -4.97 5.85
CA THR A 478 2.53 -3.70 5.10
C THR A 478 3.64 -2.78 5.60
N ILE A 479 3.71 -2.51 6.91
CA ILE A 479 4.63 -1.53 7.52
C ILE A 479 4.96 -1.90 8.99
N ASN A 480 5.28 -3.15 9.26
CA ASN A 480 5.49 -3.63 10.64
C ASN A 480 6.83 -3.19 11.27
N VAL A 481 7.77 -2.70 10.48
CA VAL A 481 9.10 -2.28 10.91
C VAL A 481 9.40 -0.87 10.44
N PRO A 482 10.41 -0.16 11.01
CA PRO A 482 10.76 1.19 10.59
C PRO A 482 10.97 1.29 9.09
N SER A 483 10.16 2.12 8.41
CA SER A 483 10.05 2.12 6.96
C SER A 483 10.47 3.44 6.29
N TRP A 484 10.93 4.41 7.07
CA TRP A 484 11.44 5.68 6.55
C TRP A 484 12.79 5.54 5.85
N SER A 485 12.94 6.23 4.71
CA SER A 485 14.25 6.43 4.11
C SER A 485 15.16 7.25 5.04
N PRO A 486 16.49 7.06 5.01
CA PRO A 486 17.41 7.75 5.92
C PRO A 486 17.33 9.28 5.86
N ASN A 487 16.94 9.84 4.73
CA ASN A 487 16.75 11.29 4.56
C ASN A 487 15.34 11.78 4.95
N GLY A 488 14.44 10.89 5.36
CA GLY A 488 13.07 11.22 5.78
C GLY A 488 12.11 11.66 4.67
N SER A 489 12.49 11.54 3.38
CA SER A 489 11.64 11.99 2.28
C SER A 489 10.67 10.92 1.77
N HIS A 490 10.98 9.64 1.99
CA HIS A 490 10.20 8.51 1.50
C HIS A 490 9.91 7.50 2.60
N ILE A 491 8.86 6.70 2.38
CA ILE A 491 8.61 5.46 3.11
C ILE A 491 8.50 4.30 2.13
N ALA A 492 8.89 3.11 2.61
CA ALA A 492 8.68 1.85 1.89
C ALA A 492 7.57 1.05 2.58
N PHE A 493 6.74 0.38 1.81
CA PHE A 493 5.65 -0.45 2.34
C PHE A 493 5.21 -1.50 1.32
N VAL A 494 4.34 -2.41 1.75
CA VAL A 494 3.76 -3.46 0.90
C VAL A 494 2.28 -3.23 0.70
N SER A 495 1.84 -3.34 -0.55
CA SER A 495 0.43 -3.52 -0.90
C SER A 495 0.23 -4.88 -1.57
N ASN A 496 -0.99 -5.42 -1.51
CA ASN A 496 -1.26 -6.78 -1.93
C ASN A 496 -2.26 -6.86 -3.09
N THR A 497 -2.11 -7.88 -3.93
CA THR A 497 -3.03 -8.21 -5.01
C THR A 497 -2.82 -9.64 -5.46
N ASP A 498 -3.91 -10.37 -5.73
CA ASP A 498 -3.86 -11.71 -6.36
C ASP A 498 -3.64 -11.62 -7.89
N ARG A 499 -3.42 -10.43 -8.42
CA ARG A 499 -3.06 -10.22 -9.83
C ARG A 499 -1.56 -10.42 -10.00
N VAL A 500 -1.19 -11.57 -10.55
CA VAL A 500 0.18 -11.87 -10.98
C VAL A 500 0.24 -11.68 -12.50
N GLU A 501 1.08 -10.77 -12.98
CA GLU A 501 1.39 -10.56 -14.40
C GLU A 501 2.80 -11.09 -14.72
#